data_f59afc30e8ce5a4d1386b3882e8672cd
#
_entry.id   f59afc30e8ce5a4d1386b3882e8672cd
#
_cell.length_a   1.000
_cell.length_b   1.000
_cell.length_c   1.000
_cell.angle_alpha   90.00
_cell.angle_beta   90.00
_cell.angle_gamma   90.00
#
_symmetry.space_group_name_H-M   'P 1'
#
loop_
_entity.id
_entity.type
_entity.pdbx_description
1 polymer ?
#
loop_
_entity_poly.entity_id
_entity_poly.type
_entity_poly.pdbx_seq_one_letter_code
_entity_poly.pdbx_strand_id
1 'polypeptide(L)'
;MPGQPPMMQAGLSPGARSRGKPAMAKAKTNTEDYLRMYRQMVRIRTFEDNANQLYLSAKMPGLTHMYSGEEAVAVGICEALTTDDKITSTHRGHGHCVAKGAEFKEMFCELLGKEEGYCRGKGGSMHIADQSNGNLGANAIVGGSMGIATGAAFSAKLLGKDDVTVCFFGDGATAQGLMYEVMNMAALWNLPVIYACENNGYSEYTKTEEIAAGSITARAEAFGIEAHQVDGQDVLAVNALTQKLVERARKGEGPFFMESMTYRYHGHHVGDINREYYRSKDEEKDWKENRDPIIRFRSWLVEEGIASEDKIEAMNEEIKKDASDAVEYALNAKYPDTSEVDMHVYTDIPHALLRDTA
;
A
#
# COMPACT_ATOMS: atom_id res chain seq x y z
N MET A 1 0.62 -50.06 -7.46
CA MET A 1 0.41 -48.60 -7.51
C MET A 1 -1.09 -48.37 -7.46
N PRO A 2 -1.69 -47.76 -6.42
CA PRO A 2 -3.11 -47.45 -6.37
C PRO A 2 -3.36 -46.11 -7.10
N GLY A 3 -4.46 -46.10 -7.89
CA GLY A 3 -4.80 -45.02 -8.79
C GLY A 3 -5.19 -43.70 -8.09
N GLN A 4 -4.86 -42.60 -8.75
CA GLN A 4 -5.28 -41.24 -8.40
C GLN A 4 -6.82 -41.11 -8.56
N PRO A 5 -7.51 -40.39 -7.65
CA PRO A 5 -8.92 -40.07 -7.83
C PRO A 5 -9.10 -39.04 -8.96
N PRO A 6 -10.25 -39.04 -9.67
CA PRO A 6 -10.50 -38.13 -10.79
C PRO A 6 -10.67 -36.70 -10.28
N MET A 7 -9.98 -35.76 -10.93
CA MET A 7 -10.19 -34.33 -10.76
C MET A 7 -11.60 -33.95 -11.27
N MET A 8 -12.42 -33.41 -10.36
CA MET A 8 -13.65 -32.74 -10.75
C MET A 8 -13.31 -31.45 -11.47
N GLN A 9 -13.54 -31.41 -12.78
CA GLN A 9 -13.55 -30.18 -13.56
C GLN A 9 -14.83 -29.40 -13.24
N ALA A 10 -14.71 -28.35 -12.44
CA ALA A 10 -15.75 -27.35 -12.32
C ALA A 10 -15.71 -26.46 -13.59
N GLY A 11 -16.60 -26.76 -14.53
CA GLY A 11 -16.79 -25.97 -15.74
C GLY A 11 -17.35 -24.59 -15.42
N LEU A 12 -16.53 -23.55 -15.51
CA LEU A 12 -16.97 -22.17 -15.60
C LEU A 12 -17.23 -21.84 -17.07
N SER A 13 -18.49 -21.73 -17.45
CA SER A 13 -18.92 -21.23 -18.76
C SER A 13 -18.61 -19.73 -18.87
N PRO A 14 -17.98 -19.27 -19.95
CA PRO A 14 -17.80 -17.84 -20.20
C PRO A 14 -19.08 -17.25 -20.77
N GLY A 15 -19.97 -16.78 -19.90
CA GLY A 15 -21.10 -15.93 -20.29
C GLY A 15 -20.64 -14.49 -20.43
N ALA A 16 -20.15 -14.10 -21.61
CA ALA A 16 -19.92 -12.72 -21.97
C ALA A 16 -21.25 -11.95 -22.02
N ARG A 17 -21.66 -11.38 -20.90
CA ARG A 17 -22.62 -10.26 -20.92
C ARG A 17 -21.81 -8.98 -20.98
N SER A 18 -22.05 -8.14 -22.00
CA SER A 18 -21.60 -6.77 -22.10
C SER A 18 -22.07 -6.02 -20.83
N ARG A 19 -21.23 -5.95 -19.82
CA ARG A 19 -21.47 -5.11 -18.65
C ARG A 19 -21.19 -3.69 -19.09
N GLY A 20 -22.22 -2.84 -19.09
CA GLY A 20 -22.05 -1.39 -19.14
C GLY A 20 -20.98 -0.96 -18.12
N LYS A 21 -20.25 0.13 -18.43
CA LYS A 21 -19.24 0.70 -17.52
C LYS A 21 -19.81 0.72 -16.09
N PRO A 22 -19.18 0.11 -15.10
CA PRO A 22 -19.67 0.20 -13.72
C PRO A 22 -19.69 1.67 -13.32
N ALA A 23 -20.85 2.14 -12.84
CA ALA A 23 -20.95 3.48 -12.27
C ALA A 23 -20.07 3.53 -11.01
N MET A 24 -19.12 4.48 -10.95
CA MET A 24 -18.31 4.69 -9.76
C MET A 24 -19.19 5.10 -8.57
N ALA A 25 -18.89 4.57 -7.40
CA ALA A 25 -19.66 4.85 -6.18
C ALA A 25 -19.55 6.33 -5.82
N LYS A 26 -20.69 6.98 -5.52
CA LYS A 26 -20.70 8.35 -4.99
C LYS A 26 -20.49 8.27 -3.48
N ALA A 27 -19.26 8.53 -3.02
CA ALA A 27 -18.95 8.75 -1.61
C ALA A 27 -19.50 10.12 -1.14
N LYS A 28 -19.52 10.37 0.18
CA LYS A 28 -19.73 11.73 0.76
C LYS A 28 -18.45 12.57 0.54
N THR A 29 -18.16 12.91 -0.69
CA THR A 29 -16.89 13.46 -1.15
C THR A 29 -17.19 14.73 -1.92
N ASN A 30 -16.46 15.80 -1.68
CA ASN A 30 -16.61 17.06 -2.41
C ASN A 30 -15.65 17.12 -3.60
N THR A 31 -15.80 18.15 -4.44
CA THR A 31 -14.97 18.35 -5.63
C THR A 31 -13.47 18.42 -5.31
N GLU A 32 -13.10 19.02 -4.19
CA GLU A 32 -11.68 19.16 -3.78
C GLU A 32 -11.08 17.81 -3.39
N ASP A 33 -11.85 16.97 -2.70
CA ASP A 33 -11.41 15.61 -2.33
C ASP A 33 -11.17 14.75 -3.58
N TYR A 34 -12.04 14.85 -4.61
CA TYR A 34 -11.83 14.12 -5.86
C TYR A 34 -10.54 14.56 -6.57
N LEU A 35 -10.28 15.87 -6.62
CA LEU A 35 -9.05 16.38 -7.22
C LEU A 35 -7.82 15.99 -6.41
N ARG A 36 -7.92 15.95 -5.08
CA ARG A 36 -6.84 15.50 -4.20
C ARG A 36 -6.53 14.02 -4.42
N MET A 37 -7.56 13.14 -4.50
CA MET A 37 -7.38 11.72 -4.82
C MET A 37 -6.67 11.53 -6.17
N TYR A 38 -7.10 12.26 -7.20
CA TYR A 38 -6.45 12.21 -8.51
C TYR A 38 -4.98 12.65 -8.40
N ARG A 39 -4.73 13.80 -7.78
CA ARG A 39 -3.38 14.32 -7.55
C ARG A 39 -2.49 13.29 -6.84
N GLN A 40 -2.97 12.65 -5.79
CA GLN A 40 -2.19 11.68 -5.04
C GLN A 40 -1.88 10.41 -5.85
N MET A 41 -2.82 9.88 -6.64
CA MET A 41 -2.54 8.76 -7.53
C MET A 41 -1.47 9.11 -8.58
N VAL A 42 -1.55 10.31 -9.17
CA VAL A 42 -0.53 10.79 -10.13
C VAL A 42 0.81 11.01 -9.44
N ARG A 43 0.83 11.56 -8.20
CA ARG A 43 2.07 11.70 -7.41
C ARG A 43 2.73 10.35 -7.19
N ILE A 44 1.98 9.31 -6.82
CA ILE A 44 2.52 7.95 -6.64
C ILE A 44 3.15 7.45 -7.94
N ARG A 45 2.42 7.49 -9.06
CA ARG A 45 2.92 7.03 -10.36
C ARG A 45 4.18 7.80 -10.78
N THR A 46 4.17 9.12 -10.64
CA THR A 46 5.31 9.97 -10.99
C THR A 46 6.52 9.67 -10.11
N PHE A 47 6.32 9.44 -8.80
CA PHE A 47 7.40 9.04 -7.92
C PHE A 47 8.03 7.71 -8.37
N GLU A 48 7.21 6.70 -8.64
CA GLU A 48 7.66 5.38 -9.07
C GLU A 48 8.40 5.41 -10.42
N ASP A 49 7.92 6.20 -11.37
CA ASP A 49 8.57 6.38 -12.67
C ASP A 49 9.98 6.98 -12.50
N ASN A 50 10.14 7.99 -11.65
CA ASN A 50 11.42 8.59 -11.32
C ASN A 50 12.33 7.62 -10.55
N ALA A 51 11.81 6.88 -9.56
CA ALA A 51 12.58 5.87 -8.83
C ALA A 51 13.10 4.77 -9.78
N ASN A 52 12.27 4.33 -10.74
CA ASN A 52 12.68 3.38 -11.77
C ASN A 52 13.81 3.95 -12.66
N GLN A 53 13.73 5.21 -13.07
CA GLN A 53 14.79 5.87 -13.85
C GLN A 53 16.10 6.00 -13.06
N LEU A 54 16.02 6.32 -11.77
CA LEU A 54 17.20 6.36 -10.88
C LEU A 54 17.86 4.98 -10.76
N TYR A 55 17.06 3.92 -10.64
CA TYR A 55 17.55 2.56 -10.61
C TYR A 55 18.23 2.16 -11.96
N LEU A 56 17.54 2.36 -13.09
CA LEU A 56 18.05 2.04 -14.41
C LEU A 56 19.34 2.80 -14.75
N SER A 57 19.50 4.01 -14.23
CA SER A 57 20.73 4.81 -14.38
C SER A 57 21.81 4.51 -13.34
N ALA A 58 21.64 3.44 -12.54
CA ALA A 58 22.55 3.01 -11.48
C ALA A 58 22.87 4.12 -10.43
N LYS A 59 21.93 5.03 -10.21
CA LYS A 59 22.07 6.10 -9.20
C LYS A 59 21.47 5.71 -7.86
N MET A 60 20.56 4.74 -7.83
CA MET A 60 19.89 4.29 -6.63
C MET A 60 20.40 2.91 -6.21
N PRO A 61 20.86 2.72 -4.97
CA PRO A 61 21.32 1.44 -4.45
C PRO A 61 20.16 0.51 -4.09
N GLY A 62 20.42 -0.79 -4.04
CA GLY A 62 19.47 -1.80 -3.56
C GLY A 62 18.41 -2.19 -4.58
N LEU A 63 17.41 -2.95 -4.11
CA LEU A 63 16.25 -3.36 -4.89
C LEU A 63 15.04 -2.52 -4.50
N THR A 64 14.23 -2.20 -5.50
CA THR A 64 13.00 -1.42 -5.35
C THR A 64 11.82 -2.20 -5.88
N HIS A 65 10.69 -2.09 -5.17
CA HIS A 65 9.44 -2.74 -5.50
C HIS A 65 8.40 -1.66 -5.83
N MET A 66 8.06 -1.54 -7.11
CA MET A 66 7.20 -0.46 -7.61
C MET A 66 5.74 -0.67 -7.23
N TYR A 67 5.08 0.40 -6.80
CA TYR A 67 3.65 0.41 -6.46
C TYR A 67 2.73 0.72 -7.65
N SER A 68 3.30 1.00 -8.83
CA SER A 68 2.54 1.34 -10.05
C SER A 68 1.49 0.28 -10.39
N GLY A 69 0.25 0.73 -10.56
CA GLY A 69 -0.94 -0.08 -10.82
C GLY A 69 -1.85 -0.28 -9.62
N GLU A 70 -1.38 0.01 -8.40
CA GLU A 70 -2.09 -0.19 -7.14
C GLU A 70 -2.51 1.13 -6.47
N GLU A 71 -2.32 2.28 -7.14
CA GLU A 71 -2.44 3.63 -6.59
C GLU A 71 -3.81 3.92 -5.97
N ALA A 72 -4.88 3.38 -6.54
CA ALA A 72 -6.23 3.61 -6.05
C ALA A 72 -6.49 2.97 -4.68
N VAL A 73 -5.78 1.88 -4.34
CA VAL A 73 -5.88 1.25 -3.02
C VAL A 73 -5.28 2.15 -1.96
N ALA A 74 -4.00 2.55 -2.13
CA ALA A 74 -3.34 3.42 -1.17
C ALA A 74 -4.09 4.74 -0.95
N VAL A 75 -4.46 5.41 -2.06
CA VAL A 75 -5.13 6.70 -2.00
C VAL A 75 -6.54 6.58 -1.43
N GLY A 76 -7.32 5.61 -1.90
CA GLY A 76 -8.68 5.40 -1.41
C GLY A 76 -8.73 5.12 0.10
N ILE A 77 -7.75 4.39 0.62
CA ILE A 77 -7.65 4.11 2.05
C ILE A 77 -7.15 5.34 2.80
N CYS A 78 -6.02 5.94 2.41
CA CYS A 78 -5.41 7.03 3.17
C CYS A 78 -6.26 8.29 3.20
N GLU A 79 -7.05 8.58 2.16
CA GLU A 79 -8.01 9.70 2.14
C GLU A 79 -9.15 9.57 3.15
N ALA A 80 -9.40 8.38 3.68
CA ALA A 80 -10.37 8.16 4.76
C ALA A 80 -9.77 8.30 6.17
N LEU A 81 -8.46 8.49 6.26
CA LEU A 81 -7.71 8.56 7.52
C LEU A 81 -7.36 10.00 7.90
N THR A 82 -7.20 10.22 9.18
CA THR A 82 -6.61 11.44 9.74
C THR A 82 -5.10 11.28 9.94
N THR A 83 -4.41 12.35 10.35
CA THR A 83 -2.98 12.29 10.71
C THR A 83 -2.73 11.46 11.97
N ASP A 84 -3.72 11.36 12.85
CA ASP A 84 -3.63 10.57 14.09
C ASP A 84 -3.80 9.07 13.86
N ASP A 85 -4.48 8.68 12.76
CA ASP A 85 -4.59 7.28 12.36
C ASP A 85 -3.25 6.73 11.88
N LYS A 86 -3.02 5.45 12.16
CA LYS A 86 -1.76 4.80 11.84
C LYS A 86 -1.88 3.90 10.62
N ILE A 87 -0.80 3.82 9.86
CA ILE A 87 -0.62 2.78 8.84
C ILE A 87 0.64 1.98 9.10
N THR A 88 0.65 0.72 8.72
CA THR A 88 1.86 -0.07 8.51
C THR A 88 1.91 -0.53 7.07
N SER A 89 3.09 -0.65 6.51
CA SER A 89 3.30 -0.86 5.09
C SER A 89 4.17 -2.08 4.80
N THR A 90 4.43 -2.34 3.54
CA THR A 90 5.14 -3.51 3.02
C THR A 90 6.44 -3.10 2.32
N HIS A 91 7.16 -4.07 1.74
CA HIS A 91 8.28 -3.83 0.84
C HIS A 91 7.92 -2.95 -0.38
N ARG A 92 6.63 -2.85 -0.73
CA ARG A 92 6.07 -2.00 -1.80
C ARG A 92 5.43 -0.72 -1.22
N GLY A 93 6.17 -0.07 -0.32
CA GLY A 93 5.61 0.95 0.57
C GLY A 93 5.55 2.37 0.03
N HIS A 94 6.11 2.67 -1.16
CA HIS A 94 6.18 4.05 -1.68
C HIS A 94 4.79 4.67 -1.84
N GLY A 95 3.86 3.92 -2.44
CA GLY A 95 2.48 4.41 -2.63
C GLY A 95 1.80 4.75 -1.31
N HIS A 96 1.95 3.91 -0.29
CA HIS A 96 1.41 4.16 1.06
C HIS A 96 2.03 5.42 1.71
N CYS A 97 3.35 5.60 1.55
CA CYS A 97 4.04 6.78 2.07
C CYS A 97 3.48 8.07 1.43
N VAL A 98 3.43 8.13 0.09
CA VAL A 98 2.92 9.29 -0.65
C VAL A 98 1.45 9.53 -0.31
N ALA A 99 0.61 8.50 -0.32
CA ALA A 99 -0.82 8.61 0.00
C ALA A 99 -1.06 9.10 1.44
N LYS A 100 -0.17 8.77 2.37
CA LYS A 100 -0.25 9.23 3.78
C LYS A 100 0.36 10.62 4.00
N GLY A 101 0.89 11.25 2.93
CA GLY A 101 1.36 12.64 2.95
C GLY A 101 2.87 12.82 2.93
N ALA A 102 3.64 11.78 2.61
CA ALA A 102 5.09 11.93 2.47
C ALA A 102 5.46 12.82 1.26
N GLU A 103 6.52 13.61 1.43
CA GLU A 103 7.01 14.52 0.41
C GLU A 103 8.11 13.88 -0.45
N PHE A 104 8.12 14.24 -1.72
CA PHE A 104 9.04 13.67 -2.70
C PHE A 104 10.51 13.89 -2.34
N LYS A 105 10.82 15.06 -1.82
CA LYS A 105 12.19 15.43 -1.46
C LYS A 105 12.80 14.44 -0.46
N GLU A 106 12.12 14.25 0.67
CA GLU A 106 12.57 13.37 1.74
C GLU A 106 12.54 11.89 1.31
N MET A 107 11.56 11.50 0.49
CA MET A 107 11.49 10.14 -0.06
C MET A 107 12.66 9.86 -1.00
N PHE A 108 12.97 10.74 -1.98
CA PHE A 108 14.13 10.53 -2.85
C PHE A 108 15.45 10.62 -2.10
N CYS A 109 15.55 11.49 -1.09
CA CYS A 109 16.71 11.50 -0.19
C CYS A 109 16.89 10.15 0.50
N GLU A 110 15.82 9.52 0.99
CA GLU A 110 15.90 8.20 1.60
C GLU A 110 16.35 7.12 0.61
N LEU A 111 15.77 7.09 -0.61
CA LEU A 111 16.14 6.13 -1.63
C LEU A 111 17.62 6.25 -2.05
N LEU A 112 18.17 7.45 -2.01
CA LEU A 112 19.56 7.74 -2.39
C LEU A 112 20.52 7.68 -1.20
N GLY A 113 20.06 7.29 0.00
CA GLY A 113 20.89 7.16 1.20
C GLY A 113 21.35 8.49 1.79
N LYS A 114 20.56 9.56 1.63
CA LYS A 114 20.91 10.91 2.05
C LYS A 114 20.41 11.22 3.47
N GLU A 115 21.13 12.12 4.14
CA GLU A 115 20.86 12.51 5.54
C GLU A 115 19.44 13.09 5.73
N GLU A 116 18.90 13.78 4.74
CA GLU A 116 17.58 14.39 4.80
C GLU A 116 16.42 13.42 4.48
N GLY A 117 16.72 12.13 4.24
CA GLY A 117 15.69 11.09 4.09
C GLY A 117 14.93 10.86 5.40
N TYR A 118 13.69 10.36 5.31
CA TYR A 118 12.81 10.09 6.45
C TYR A 118 13.46 9.22 7.54
N CYS A 119 14.32 8.29 7.14
CA CYS A 119 15.11 7.44 8.04
C CYS A 119 16.61 7.78 7.97
N ARG A 120 16.97 9.02 7.62
CA ARG A 120 18.33 9.50 7.45
C ARG A 120 19.15 8.68 6.44
N GLY A 121 18.48 8.17 5.40
CA GLY A 121 19.10 7.34 4.37
C GLY A 121 19.49 5.93 4.82
N LYS A 122 19.08 5.49 6.01
CA LYS A 122 19.42 4.16 6.57
C LYS A 122 18.38 3.09 6.24
N GLY A 123 17.13 3.47 5.97
CA GLY A 123 16.04 2.54 5.67
C GLY A 123 15.99 2.11 4.20
N GLY A 124 16.21 3.04 3.29
CA GLY A 124 16.06 2.83 1.86
C GLY A 124 14.61 2.54 1.45
N SER A 125 14.42 2.03 0.24
CA SER A 125 13.10 1.82 -0.39
C SER A 125 12.10 1.04 0.47
N MET A 126 12.53 0.01 1.18
CA MET A 126 11.64 -0.92 1.88
C MET A 126 11.40 -0.61 3.36
N HIS A 127 11.94 0.49 3.89
CA HIS A 127 11.87 0.78 5.34
C HIS A 127 11.57 2.25 5.63
N ILE A 128 10.89 2.96 4.72
CA ILE A 128 10.49 4.35 4.95
C ILE A 128 9.46 4.39 6.07
N ALA A 129 9.69 5.25 7.06
CA ALA A 129 8.77 5.52 8.16
C ALA A 129 8.64 7.03 8.35
N ASP A 130 7.41 7.51 8.55
CA ASP A 130 7.12 8.90 8.88
C ASP A 130 6.07 8.95 9.98
N GLN A 131 6.54 9.00 11.21
CA GLN A 131 5.67 9.04 12.38
C GLN A 131 4.87 10.33 12.50
N SER A 132 5.32 11.43 11.87
CA SER A 132 4.65 12.73 11.96
C SER A 132 3.27 12.72 11.31
N ASN A 133 3.07 11.84 10.32
CA ASN A 133 1.79 11.64 9.64
C ASN A 133 1.14 10.27 9.92
N GLY A 134 1.67 9.52 10.91
CA GLY A 134 1.11 8.24 11.33
C GLY A 134 1.57 7.02 10.51
N ASN A 135 2.56 7.15 9.62
CA ASN A 135 3.18 6.02 8.95
C ASN A 135 4.23 5.35 9.85
N LEU A 136 3.87 4.22 10.46
CA LEU A 136 4.74 3.46 11.38
C LEU A 136 5.88 2.72 10.67
N GLY A 137 5.85 2.67 9.35
CA GLY A 137 6.94 2.20 8.52
C GLY A 137 6.57 1.10 7.53
N ALA A 138 7.37 1.07 6.47
CA ALA A 138 7.45 -0.03 5.54
C ALA A 138 8.27 -1.17 6.14
N ASN A 139 7.96 -2.42 5.76
CA ASN A 139 8.63 -3.60 6.29
C ASN A 139 8.91 -4.62 5.16
N ALA A 140 10.17 -4.96 4.95
CA ALA A 140 10.58 -5.95 3.97
C ALA A 140 10.19 -7.40 4.36
N ILE A 141 9.96 -7.66 5.65
CA ILE A 141 9.55 -8.99 6.11
C ILE A 141 8.07 -9.19 5.79
N VAL A 142 7.77 -10.14 4.91
CA VAL A 142 6.39 -10.45 4.49
C VAL A 142 5.54 -10.85 5.69
N GLY A 143 4.45 -10.12 5.92
CA GLY A 143 3.56 -10.30 7.08
C GLY A 143 4.05 -9.66 8.39
N GLY A 144 5.30 -9.20 8.48
CA GLY A 144 5.87 -8.64 9.72
C GLY A 144 5.16 -7.39 10.23
N SER A 145 4.60 -6.58 9.34
CA SER A 145 3.83 -5.39 9.69
C SER A 145 2.51 -5.68 10.41
N MET A 146 1.96 -6.88 10.29
CA MET A 146 0.68 -7.25 10.91
C MET A 146 0.73 -7.20 12.43
N GLY A 147 1.82 -7.69 13.03
CA GLY A 147 2.05 -7.61 14.47
C GLY A 147 2.17 -6.18 14.97
N ILE A 148 2.90 -5.33 14.21
CA ILE A 148 3.09 -3.91 14.52
C ILE A 148 1.73 -3.18 14.48
N ALA A 149 0.95 -3.37 13.43
CA ALA A 149 -0.37 -2.75 13.29
C ALA A 149 -1.33 -3.16 14.43
N THR A 150 -1.36 -4.46 14.75
CA THR A 150 -2.19 -4.96 15.84
C THR A 150 -1.76 -4.39 17.19
N GLY A 151 -0.45 -4.26 17.41
CA GLY A 151 0.11 -3.62 18.61
C GLY A 151 -0.24 -2.12 18.69
N ALA A 152 -0.21 -1.39 17.57
CA ALA A 152 -0.60 0.01 17.52
C ALA A 152 -2.09 0.19 17.85
N ALA A 153 -2.97 -0.64 17.25
CA ALA A 153 -4.40 -0.63 17.55
C ALA A 153 -4.69 -1.01 19.01
N PHE A 154 -3.96 -1.97 19.57
CA PHE A 154 -4.04 -2.32 20.99
C PHE A 154 -3.63 -1.15 21.89
N SER A 155 -2.55 -0.45 21.54
CA SER A 155 -2.10 0.75 22.24
C SER A 155 -3.15 1.86 22.21
N ALA A 156 -3.75 2.15 21.05
CA ALA A 156 -4.81 3.14 20.92
C ALA A 156 -5.98 2.81 21.85
N LYS A 157 -6.46 1.57 21.83
CA LYS A 157 -7.56 1.11 22.70
C LYS A 157 -7.19 1.19 24.17
N LEU A 158 -5.99 0.76 24.57
CA LEU A 158 -5.55 0.79 25.97
C LEU A 158 -5.44 2.22 26.52
N LEU A 159 -5.03 3.16 25.66
CA LEU A 159 -4.89 4.59 26.00
C LEU A 159 -6.21 5.36 25.86
N GLY A 160 -7.30 4.72 25.48
CA GLY A 160 -8.61 5.36 25.30
C GLY A 160 -8.65 6.36 24.14
N LYS A 161 -7.79 6.16 23.12
CA LYS A 161 -7.77 6.93 21.90
C LYS A 161 -8.73 6.33 20.86
N ASP A 162 -9.20 7.16 19.94
CA ASP A 162 -10.05 6.75 18.83
C ASP A 162 -9.29 6.55 17.50
N ASP A 163 -7.94 6.55 17.57
CA ASP A 163 -7.07 6.28 16.43
C ASP A 163 -7.36 4.89 15.84
N VAL A 164 -7.47 4.82 14.52
CA VAL A 164 -7.59 3.56 13.77
C VAL A 164 -6.25 3.22 13.16
N THR A 165 -5.92 1.93 13.12
CA THR A 165 -4.72 1.45 12.43
C THR A 165 -5.10 0.67 11.19
N VAL A 166 -4.53 1.01 10.02
CA VAL A 166 -4.64 0.21 8.80
C VAL A 166 -3.34 -0.55 8.56
N CYS A 167 -3.47 -1.86 8.41
CA CYS A 167 -2.38 -2.76 8.10
C CYS A 167 -2.39 -3.13 6.62
N PHE A 168 -1.51 -2.56 5.82
CA PHE A 168 -1.35 -2.98 4.42
C PHE A 168 -0.49 -4.24 4.31
N PHE A 169 -0.91 -5.18 3.45
CA PHE A 169 -0.15 -6.38 3.12
C PHE A 169 -0.65 -7.00 1.81
N GLY A 170 0.23 -7.71 1.10
CA GLY A 170 -0.12 -8.39 -0.14
C GLY A 170 -0.79 -9.76 0.09
N ASP A 171 -1.41 -10.30 -0.96
CA ASP A 171 -2.04 -11.63 -0.97
C ASP A 171 -1.09 -12.76 -0.53
N GLY A 172 0.20 -12.70 -0.91
CA GLY A 172 1.22 -13.66 -0.47
C GLY A 172 1.40 -13.70 1.06
N ALA A 173 1.19 -12.59 1.74
CA ALA A 173 1.31 -12.52 3.20
C ALA A 173 0.19 -13.30 3.92
N THR A 174 -0.91 -13.63 3.24
CA THR A 174 -2.02 -14.39 3.82
C THR A 174 -1.67 -15.85 4.15
N ALA A 175 -0.52 -16.33 3.68
CA ALA A 175 0.01 -17.65 4.02
C ALA A 175 0.88 -17.64 5.30
N GLN A 176 1.17 -16.46 5.89
CA GLN A 176 1.94 -16.36 7.12
C GLN A 176 1.11 -16.71 8.35
N GLY A 177 1.69 -17.52 9.27
CA GLY A 177 1.03 -17.90 10.51
C GLY A 177 0.65 -16.71 11.38
N LEU A 178 1.51 -15.67 11.42
CA LEU A 178 1.28 -14.44 12.17
C LEU A 178 -0.07 -13.77 11.86
N MET A 179 -0.55 -13.82 10.60
CA MET A 179 -1.86 -13.28 10.24
C MET A 179 -2.98 -13.86 11.10
N TYR A 180 -2.99 -15.16 11.29
CA TYR A 180 -4.02 -15.88 12.06
C TYR A 180 -3.91 -15.59 13.55
N GLU A 181 -2.70 -15.49 14.07
CA GLU A 181 -2.44 -15.16 15.47
C GLU A 181 -2.96 -13.76 15.81
N VAL A 182 -2.60 -12.74 14.99
CA VAL A 182 -3.00 -11.35 15.24
C VAL A 182 -4.48 -11.11 14.99
N MET A 183 -5.09 -11.78 13.99
CA MET A 183 -6.54 -11.70 13.77
C MET A 183 -7.33 -12.28 14.95
N ASN A 184 -6.88 -13.40 15.52
CA ASN A 184 -7.49 -13.94 16.73
C ASN A 184 -7.42 -12.95 17.90
N MET A 185 -6.25 -12.31 18.12
CA MET A 185 -6.10 -11.30 19.17
C MET A 185 -6.98 -10.08 18.90
N ALA A 186 -6.98 -9.59 17.66
CA ALA A 186 -7.74 -8.40 17.28
C ALA A 186 -9.24 -8.60 17.44
N ALA A 187 -9.77 -9.77 17.03
CA ALA A 187 -11.18 -10.14 17.21
C ALA A 187 -11.55 -10.28 18.68
N LEU A 188 -10.75 -11.00 19.46
CA LEU A 188 -11.00 -11.22 20.90
C LEU A 188 -11.05 -9.89 21.67
N TRP A 189 -10.22 -8.94 21.29
CA TRP A 189 -10.11 -7.65 21.98
C TRP A 189 -10.87 -6.51 21.28
N ASN A 190 -11.60 -6.77 20.20
CA ASN A 190 -12.30 -5.73 19.39
C ASN A 190 -11.40 -4.53 19.09
N LEU A 191 -10.23 -4.78 18.49
CA LEU A 191 -9.25 -3.74 18.22
C LEU A 191 -9.66 -2.85 17.04
N PRO A 192 -9.35 -1.53 17.06
CA PRO A 192 -9.62 -0.61 15.97
C PRO A 192 -8.59 -0.78 14.84
N VAL A 193 -8.53 -1.97 14.23
CA VAL A 193 -7.63 -2.29 13.12
C VAL A 193 -8.40 -2.72 11.88
N ILE A 194 -7.94 -2.25 10.71
CA ILE A 194 -8.40 -2.68 9.39
C ILE A 194 -7.25 -3.41 8.73
N TYR A 195 -7.41 -4.69 8.46
CA TYR A 195 -6.47 -5.50 7.70
C TYR A 195 -6.75 -5.33 6.21
N ALA A 196 -5.91 -4.56 5.50
CA ALA A 196 -6.05 -4.21 4.09
C ALA A 196 -5.14 -5.08 3.22
N CYS A 197 -5.72 -6.11 2.63
CA CYS A 197 -5.05 -7.01 1.70
C CYS A 197 -5.07 -6.42 0.27
N GLU A 198 -3.90 -6.17 -0.28
CA GLU A 198 -3.69 -5.80 -1.68
C GLU A 198 -3.50 -7.07 -2.50
N ASN A 199 -4.60 -7.62 -3.02
CA ASN A 199 -4.55 -8.82 -3.84
C ASN A 199 -4.24 -8.45 -5.28
N ASN A 200 -2.95 -8.48 -5.63
CA ASN A 200 -2.48 -8.21 -7.00
C ASN A 200 -2.33 -9.49 -7.84
N GLY A 201 -2.79 -10.63 -7.32
CA GLY A 201 -2.81 -11.92 -8.01
C GLY A 201 -1.51 -12.71 -7.95
N TYR A 202 -0.43 -12.15 -7.36
CA TYR A 202 0.88 -12.77 -7.39
C TYR A 202 1.68 -12.59 -6.10
N SER A 203 2.08 -13.70 -5.50
CA SER A 203 3.12 -13.76 -4.48
C SER A 203 4.46 -13.96 -5.18
N GLU A 204 5.22 -12.89 -5.36
CA GLU A 204 6.42 -12.85 -6.20
C GLU A 204 6.13 -13.37 -7.62
N TYR A 205 6.43 -14.62 -7.94
CA TYR A 205 6.23 -15.26 -9.25
C TYR A 205 5.09 -16.31 -9.24
N THR A 206 4.48 -16.56 -8.09
CA THR A 206 3.47 -17.61 -7.91
C THR A 206 2.08 -16.98 -7.84
N LYS A 207 1.14 -17.50 -8.59
CA LYS A 207 -0.25 -17.01 -8.56
C LYS A 207 -0.89 -17.25 -7.20
N THR A 208 -1.76 -16.33 -6.78
CA THR A 208 -2.48 -16.44 -5.51
C THR A 208 -3.26 -17.75 -5.38
N GLU A 209 -3.86 -18.23 -6.47
CA GLU A 209 -4.61 -19.49 -6.50
C GLU A 209 -3.75 -20.74 -6.25
N GLU A 210 -2.44 -20.64 -6.41
CA GLU A 210 -1.49 -21.73 -6.16
C GLU A 210 -0.98 -21.76 -4.72
N ILE A 211 -1.12 -20.65 -3.98
CA ILE A 211 -0.64 -20.53 -2.60
C ILE A 211 -1.74 -20.34 -1.56
N ALA A 212 -2.92 -19.90 -1.97
CA ALA A 212 -4.03 -19.59 -1.09
C ALA A 212 -5.19 -20.57 -1.31
N ALA A 213 -5.32 -21.57 -0.46
CA ALA A 213 -6.48 -22.45 -0.47
C ALA A 213 -7.73 -21.69 -0.03
N GLY A 214 -8.79 -21.74 -0.83
CA GLY A 214 -10.08 -21.09 -0.56
C GLY A 214 -10.03 -19.56 -0.69
N SER A 215 -11.05 -18.89 -0.16
CA SER A 215 -11.16 -17.42 -0.19
C SER A 215 -10.26 -16.79 0.88
N ILE A 216 -9.61 -15.67 0.53
CA ILE A 216 -8.82 -14.87 1.47
C ILE A 216 -9.74 -14.24 2.52
N THR A 217 -10.90 -13.69 2.12
CA THR A 217 -11.88 -13.10 3.04
C THR A 217 -12.43 -14.12 4.02
N ALA A 218 -12.69 -15.36 3.59
CA ALA A 218 -13.18 -16.43 4.45
C ALA A 218 -12.23 -16.77 5.62
N ARG A 219 -10.93 -16.48 5.47
CA ARG A 219 -9.95 -16.65 6.55
C ARG A 219 -10.19 -15.67 7.71
N ALA A 220 -10.55 -14.42 7.40
CA ALA A 220 -10.92 -13.43 8.41
C ALA A 220 -12.28 -13.76 9.03
N GLU A 221 -13.25 -14.17 8.21
CA GLU A 221 -14.59 -14.57 8.67
C GLU A 221 -14.53 -15.74 9.66
N ALA A 222 -13.54 -16.64 9.55
CA ALA A 222 -13.33 -17.74 10.48
C ALA A 222 -13.04 -17.27 11.93
N PHE A 223 -12.57 -16.03 12.10
CA PHE A 223 -12.38 -15.39 13.41
C PHE A 223 -13.54 -14.45 13.79
N GLY A 224 -14.64 -14.46 13.03
CA GLY A 224 -15.77 -13.54 13.24
C GLY A 224 -15.47 -12.10 12.79
N ILE A 225 -14.42 -11.89 12.02
CA ILE A 225 -14.06 -10.56 11.47
C ILE A 225 -14.89 -10.31 10.21
N GLU A 226 -15.60 -9.19 10.17
CA GLU A 226 -16.32 -8.75 8.96
C GLU A 226 -15.33 -8.49 7.84
N ALA A 227 -15.51 -9.17 6.70
CA ALA A 227 -14.61 -9.09 5.56
C ALA A 227 -15.33 -8.60 4.30
N HIS A 228 -14.63 -7.78 3.53
CA HIS A 228 -15.14 -7.18 2.30
C HIS A 228 -14.14 -7.36 1.16
N GLN A 229 -14.65 -7.52 -0.06
CA GLN A 229 -13.86 -7.45 -1.28
C GLN A 229 -14.28 -6.22 -2.09
N VAL A 230 -13.31 -5.50 -2.66
CA VAL A 230 -13.54 -4.28 -3.43
C VAL A 230 -12.68 -4.26 -4.71
N ASP A 231 -13.17 -3.58 -5.77
CA ASP A 231 -12.36 -3.27 -6.95
C ASP A 231 -11.27 -2.25 -6.56
N GLY A 232 -10.04 -2.73 -6.40
CA GLY A 232 -8.87 -1.92 -6.07
C GLY A 232 -8.43 -0.95 -7.19
N GLN A 233 -9.08 -0.97 -8.36
CA GLN A 233 -8.87 0.02 -9.43
C GLN A 233 -9.92 1.14 -9.40
N ASP A 234 -10.86 1.11 -8.46
CA ASP A 234 -11.87 2.15 -8.24
C ASP A 234 -11.58 2.89 -6.93
N VAL A 235 -10.90 4.03 -7.01
CA VAL A 235 -10.50 4.82 -5.84
C VAL A 235 -11.71 5.27 -5.00
N LEU A 236 -12.86 5.52 -5.63
CA LEU A 236 -14.06 5.94 -4.91
C LEU A 236 -14.72 4.78 -4.16
N ALA A 237 -14.73 3.58 -4.76
CA ALA A 237 -15.23 2.38 -4.10
C ALA A 237 -14.36 2.01 -2.89
N VAL A 238 -13.03 2.06 -3.04
CA VAL A 238 -12.07 1.84 -1.94
C VAL A 238 -12.28 2.86 -0.83
N ASN A 239 -12.37 4.15 -1.19
CA ASN A 239 -12.55 5.22 -0.21
C ASN A 239 -13.89 5.11 0.54
N ALA A 240 -15.00 4.89 -0.17
CA ALA A 240 -16.32 4.77 0.44
C ALA A 240 -16.40 3.58 1.43
N LEU A 241 -15.80 2.44 1.06
CA LEU A 241 -15.71 1.29 1.97
C LEU A 241 -14.85 1.64 3.18
N THR A 242 -13.68 2.22 2.97
CA THR A 242 -12.76 2.56 4.07
C THR A 242 -13.38 3.56 5.03
N GLN A 243 -14.03 4.63 4.55
CA GLN A 243 -14.75 5.60 5.42
C GLN A 243 -15.74 4.88 6.34
N LYS A 244 -16.54 3.97 5.80
CA LYS A 244 -17.50 3.17 6.58
C LYS A 244 -16.81 2.34 7.65
N LEU A 245 -15.71 1.65 7.30
CA LEU A 245 -14.99 0.79 8.23
C LEU A 245 -14.26 1.59 9.32
N VAL A 246 -13.63 2.70 8.95
CA VAL A 246 -12.97 3.62 9.90
C VAL A 246 -13.97 4.20 10.90
N GLU A 247 -15.13 4.70 10.44
CA GLU A 247 -16.18 5.22 11.33
C GLU A 247 -16.62 4.16 12.36
N ARG A 248 -16.78 2.93 11.92
CA ARG A 248 -17.20 1.83 12.79
C ARG A 248 -16.08 1.36 13.73
N ALA A 249 -14.84 1.32 13.24
CA ALA A 249 -13.68 0.97 14.06
C ALA A 249 -13.49 1.95 15.22
N ARG A 250 -13.68 3.27 14.98
CA ARG A 250 -13.66 4.31 16.03
C ARG A 250 -14.74 4.10 17.10
N LYS A 251 -15.88 3.49 16.72
CA LYS A 251 -16.96 3.12 17.65
C LYS A 251 -16.71 1.80 18.40
N GLY A 252 -15.55 1.15 18.16
CA GLY A 252 -15.20 -0.11 18.79
C GLY A 252 -15.85 -1.35 18.16
N GLU A 253 -16.34 -1.24 16.92
CA GLU A 253 -16.96 -2.36 16.20
C GLU A 253 -15.95 -3.18 15.39
N GLY A 254 -14.64 -2.81 15.37
CA GLY A 254 -13.58 -3.55 14.69
C GLY A 254 -13.19 -4.85 15.40
N PRO A 255 -12.27 -5.65 14.84
CA PRO A 255 -11.51 -5.40 13.62
C PRO A 255 -12.29 -5.63 12.31
N PHE A 256 -11.73 -5.14 11.20
CA PHE A 256 -12.26 -5.38 9.86
C PHE A 256 -11.19 -5.93 8.92
N PHE A 257 -11.64 -6.59 7.85
CA PHE A 257 -10.78 -7.07 6.79
C PHE A 257 -11.28 -6.55 5.43
N MET A 258 -10.36 -6.04 4.61
CA MET A 258 -10.66 -5.57 3.26
C MET A 258 -9.68 -6.17 2.26
N GLU A 259 -10.20 -6.87 1.25
CA GLU A 259 -9.45 -7.38 0.12
C GLU A 259 -9.68 -6.49 -1.10
N SER A 260 -8.64 -5.79 -1.53
CA SER A 260 -8.66 -4.92 -2.71
C SER A 260 -8.07 -5.68 -3.89
N MET A 261 -8.89 -5.94 -4.92
CA MET A 261 -8.45 -6.61 -6.13
C MET A 261 -7.73 -5.61 -7.04
N THR A 262 -6.42 -5.79 -7.18
CA THR A 262 -5.54 -4.83 -7.87
C THR A 262 -4.53 -5.54 -8.76
N TYR A 263 -3.55 -4.81 -9.31
CA TYR A 263 -2.51 -5.40 -10.15
C TYR A 263 -1.24 -4.55 -10.20
N ARG A 264 -0.07 -5.14 -9.95
CA ARG A 264 1.23 -4.47 -10.10
C ARG A 264 1.67 -4.43 -11.56
N TYR A 265 2.05 -3.27 -12.08
CA TYR A 265 2.45 -3.10 -13.49
C TYR A 265 3.88 -3.54 -13.81
N HIS A 266 4.74 -3.52 -12.83
CA HIS A 266 6.11 -3.99 -12.93
C HIS A 266 6.23 -5.44 -12.45
N GLY A 267 7.41 -6.04 -12.58
CA GLY A 267 7.75 -7.30 -11.96
C GLY A 267 7.64 -7.25 -10.43
N HIS A 268 8.01 -8.32 -9.75
CA HIS A 268 8.03 -8.30 -8.30
C HIS A 268 8.93 -7.17 -7.77
N HIS A 269 10.10 -7.02 -8.36
CA HIS A 269 11.02 -5.91 -8.14
C HIS A 269 11.58 -5.41 -9.49
N VAL A 270 12.34 -4.32 -9.47
CA VAL A 270 12.88 -3.68 -10.69
C VAL A 270 13.81 -4.59 -11.51
N GLY A 271 14.42 -5.60 -10.92
CA GLY A 271 15.24 -6.60 -11.62
C GLY A 271 14.44 -7.74 -12.27
N ASP A 272 13.15 -7.86 -12.01
CA ASP A 272 12.25 -8.83 -12.64
C ASP A 272 11.75 -8.30 -13.99
N ILE A 273 12.63 -8.40 -15.00
CA ILE A 273 12.40 -7.80 -16.33
C ILE A 273 11.59 -8.73 -17.22
N ASN A 274 11.94 -10.01 -17.28
CA ASN A 274 11.22 -10.99 -18.09
C ASN A 274 10.16 -11.70 -17.25
N ARG A 275 8.90 -11.36 -17.43
CA ARG A 275 7.78 -11.87 -16.66
C ARG A 275 6.96 -12.95 -17.36
N GLU A 276 7.29 -13.27 -18.64
CA GLU A 276 6.49 -14.18 -19.46
C GLU A 276 6.45 -15.62 -18.92
N TYR A 277 7.35 -15.98 -18.00
CA TYR A 277 7.36 -17.30 -17.38
C TYR A 277 6.30 -17.50 -16.29
N TYR A 278 5.65 -16.43 -15.79
CA TYR A 278 4.60 -16.54 -14.79
C TYR A 278 3.33 -15.74 -15.11
N ARG A 279 3.38 -14.71 -15.98
CA ARG A 279 2.20 -13.94 -16.44
C ARG A 279 2.32 -13.53 -17.90
N SER A 280 1.18 -13.47 -18.60
CA SER A 280 1.17 -13.18 -20.03
C SER A 280 1.24 -11.68 -20.31
N LYS A 281 1.77 -11.31 -21.50
CA LYS A 281 1.73 -9.93 -22.00
C LYS A 281 0.32 -9.41 -22.21
N ASP A 282 -0.62 -10.26 -22.60
CA ASP A 282 -2.02 -9.89 -22.81
C ASP A 282 -2.69 -9.52 -21.49
N GLU A 283 -2.39 -10.24 -20.41
CA GLU A 283 -2.84 -9.93 -19.07
C GLU A 283 -2.32 -8.56 -18.61
N GLU A 284 -0.99 -8.33 -18.71
CA GLU A 284 -0.40 -7.02 -18.37
C GLU A 284 -0.99 -5.87 -19.17
N LYS A 285 -1.23 -6.11 -20.47
CA LYS A 285 -1.82 -5.13 -21.37
C LYS A 285 -3.26 -4.79 -20.99
N ASP A 286 -4.09 -5.80 -20.69
CA ASP A 286 -5.48 -5.59 -20.28
C ASP A 286 -5.55 -4.71 -19.02
N TRP A 287 -4.72 -5.01 -18.01
CA TRP A 287 -4.69 -4.21 -16.81
C TRP A 287 -4.24 -2.77 -17.04
N LYS A 288 -3.20 -2.55 -17.87
CA LYS A 288 -2.65 -1.21 -18.15
C LYS A 288 -3.53 -0.36 -19.05
N GLU A 289 -4.17 -0.95 -20.05
CA GLU A 289 -4.94 -0.20 -21.03
C GLU A 289 -6.42 -0.03 -20.65
N ASN A 290 -7.01 -1.07 -20.01
CA ASN A 290 -8.44 -1.11 -19.75
C ASN A 290 -8.83 -0.87 -18.30
N ARG A 291 -7.87 -1.03 -17.37
CA ARG A 291 -8.15 -1.00 -15.92
C ARG A 291 -7.26 -0.04 -15.14
N ASP A 292 -6.46 0.82 -15.81
CA ASP A 292 -5.61 1.79 -15.11
C ASP A 292 -6.45 2.72 -14.23
N PRO A 293 -6.18 2.79 -12.91
CA PRO A 293 -6.99 3.55 -11.97
C PRO A 293 -6.93 5.06 -12.24
N ILE A 294 -5.77 5.57 -12.68
CA ILE A 294 -5.58 6.99 -12.98
C ILE A 294 -6.35 7.38 -14.23
N ILE A 295 -6.25 6.58 -15.30
CA ILE A 295 -6.96 6.84 -16.56
C ILE A 295 -8.47 6.76 -16.36
N ARG A 296 -8.96 5.74 -15.63
CA ARG A 296 -10.38 5.58 -15.30
C ARG A 296 -10.91 6.77 -14.51
N PHE A 297 -10.20 7.21 -13.49
CA PHE A 297 -10.64 8.30 -12.64
C PHE A 297 -10.54 9.66 -13.37
N ARG A 298 -9.48 9.89 -14.18
CA ARG A 298 -9.40 11.06 -15.07
C ARG A 298 -10.62 11.17 -15.96
N SER A 299 -10.96 10.08 -16.67
CA SER A 299 -12.12 10.07 -17.56
C SER A 299 -13.41 10.40 -16.82
N TRP A 300 -13.61 9.83 -15.64
CA TRP A 300 -14.76 10.09 -14.80
C TRP A 300 -14.82 11.56 -14.34
N LEU A 301 -13.70 12.16 -13.91
CA LEU A 301 -13.64 13.57 -13.50
C LEU A 301 -14.08 14.52 -14.62
N VAL A 302 -13.68 14.23 -15.84
CA VAL A 302 -14.06 15.03 -17.03
C VAL A 302 -15.50 14.79 -17.41
N GLU A 303 -15.96 13.54 -17.46
CA GLU A 303 -17.34 13.16 -17.79
C GLU A 303 -18.37 13.77 -16.81
N GLU A 304 -18.03 13.84 -15.52
CA GLU A 304 -18.87 14.45 -14.46
C GLU A 304 -18.72 15.99 -14.38
N GLY A 305 -17.85 16.58 -15.21
CA GLY A 305 -17.61 18.04 -15.23
C GLY A 305 -16.92 18.58 -13.98
N ILE A 306 -16.22 17.73 -13.22
CA ILE A 306 -15.50 18.10 -12.00
C ILE A 306 -14.21 18.85 -12.34
N ALA A 307 -13.52 18.46 -13.40
CA ALA A 307 -12.33 19.13 -13.91
C ALA A 307 -12.31 19.12 -15.44
N SER A 308 -11.74 20.19 -16.03
CA SER A 308 -11.42 20.20 -17.46
C SER A 308 -10.11 19.44 -17.73
N GLU A 309 -9.93 18.98 -18.95
CA GLU A 309 -8.67 18.37 -19.41
C GLU A 309 -7.47 19.30 -19.14
N ASP A 310 -7.61 20.61 -19.44
CA ASP A 310 -6.54 21.59 -19.23
C ASP A 310 -6.14 21.69 -17.74
N LYS A 311 -7.13 21.64 -16.81
CA LYS A 311 -6.86 21.67 -15.37
C LYS A 311 -6.12 20.42 -14.92
N ILE A 312 -6.50 19.26 -15.45
CA ILE A 312 -5.85 17.98 -15.16
C ILE A 312 -4.42 17.98 -15.67
N GLU A 313 -4.19 18.46 -16.90
CA GLU A 313 -2.86 18.50 -17.49
C GLU A 313 -1.94 19.49 -16.75
N ALA A 314 -2.45 20.66 -16.38
CA ALA A 314 -1.69 21.62 -15.56
C ALA A 314 -1.28 20.98 -14.21
N MET A 315 -2.14 20.20 -13.58
CA MET A 315 -1.83 19.46 -12.35
C MET A 315 -0.73 18.41 -12.58
N ASN A 316 -0.81 17.66 -13.68
CA ASN A 316 0.19 16.66 -14.03
C ASN A 316 1.56 17.27 -14.26
N GLU A 317 1.64 18.41 -14.97
CA GLU A 317 2.91 19.12 -15.19
C GLU A 317 3.50 19.69 -13.89
N GLU A 318 2.66 20.21 -12.99
CA GLU A 318 3.11 20.64 -11.66
C GLU A 318 3.74 19.47 -10.89
N ILE A 319 3.09 18.29 -10.87
CA ILE A 319 3.60 17.11 -10.16
C ILE A 319 4.92 16.60 -10.78
N LYS A 320 5.01 16.58 -12.10
CA LYS A 320 6.25 16.19 -12.80
C LYS A 320 7.41 17.11 -12.44
N LYS A 321 7.13 18.43 -12.40
CA LYS A 321 8.12 19.42 -12.02
C LYS A 321 8.57 19.23 -10.57
N ASP A 322 7.64 19.07 -9.64
CA ASP A 322 7.93 18.83 -8.23
C ASP A 322 8.83 17.58 -8.04
N ALA A 323 8.50 16.47 -8.74
CA ALA A 323 9.31 15.27 -8.71
C ALA A 323 10.72 15.48 -9.30
N SER A 324 10.83 16.22 -10.41
CA SER A 324 12.13 16.52 -11.01
C SER A 324 13.00 17.37 -10.09
N ASP A 325 12.43 18.42 -9.50
CA ASP A 325 13.12 19.30 -8.55
C ASP A 325 13.58 18.52 -7.31
N ALA A 326 12.74 17.59 -6.81
CA ALA A 326 13.06 16.73 -5.67
C ALA A 326 14.18 15.72 -5.98
N VAL A 327 14.19 15.13 -7.19
CA VAL A 327 15.26 14.24 -7.64
C VAL A 327 16.58 15.00 -7.76
N GLU A 328 16.56 16.18 -8.38
CA GLU A 328 17.77 17.01 -8.52
C GLU A 328 18.33 17.39 -7.14
N TYR A 329 17.44 17.80 -6.22
CA TYR A 329 17.82 18.08 -4.84
C TYR A 329 18.48 16.86 -4.18
N ALA A 330 17.83 15.71 -4.21
CA ALA A 330 18.30 14.50 -3.55
C ALA A 330 19.65 14.00 -4.11
N LEU A 331 19.88 14.12 -5.43
CA LEU A 331 21.18 13.78 -6.03
C LEU A 331 22.33 14.62 -5.47
N ASN A 332 22.08 15.87 -5.12
CA ASN A 332 23.07 16.81 -4.59
C ASN A 332 23.12 16.89 -3.06
N ALA A 333 22.17 16.26 -2.37
CA ALA A 333 22.09 16.24 -0.91
C ALA A 333 23.27 15.48 -0.28
N LYS A 334 23.56 15.76 1.01
CA LYS A 334 24.64 15.13 1.76
C LYS A 334 24.30 13.71 2.18
N TYR A 335 25.32 12.87 2.27
CA TYR A 335 25.23 11.60 2.97
C TYR A 335 25.33 11.83 4.48
N PRO A 336 24.73 10.96 5.31
CA PRO A 336 24.99 10.95 6.74
C PRO A 336 26.49 10.83 7.04
N ASP A 337 26.94 11.39 8.20
CA ASP A 337 28.31 11.18 8.65
C ASP A 337 28.56 9.70 8.96
N THR A 338 29.75 9.22 8.63
CA THR A 338 30.11 7.81 8.84
C THR A 338 30.09 7.39 10.32
N SER A 339 30.23 8.35 11.26
CA SER A 339 30.08 8.10 12.69
C SER A 339 28.66 7.75 13.12
N GLU A 340 27.67 7.93 12.25
CA GLU A 340 26.27 7.59 12.54
C GLU A 340 25.92 6.12 12.21
N VAL A 341 26.86 5.30 11.74
CA VAL A 341 26.57 3.95 11.24
C VAL A 341 25.96 3.04 12.32
N ASP A 342 26.32 3.23 13.57
CA ASP A 342 25.84 2.48 14.74
C ASP A 342 24.86 3.27 15.62
N MET A 343 24.53 4.51 15.24
CA MET A 343 23.57 5.35 15.96
C MET A 343 22.13 5.00 15.59
N HIS A 344 21.21 5.29 16.50
CA HIS A 344 19.75 5.12 16.33
C HIS A 344 19.30 3.64 16.18
N VAL A 345 20.12 2.68 16.59
CA VAL A 345 19.76 1.25 16.60
C VAL A 345 18.94 0.89 17.84
N TYR A 346 19.32 1.46 18.96
CA TYR A 346 18.64 1.28 20.25
C TYR A 346 18.37 2.63 20.90
N THR A 347 17.41 2.65 21.82
CA THR A 347 17.23 3.82 22.72
C THR A 347 18.48 3.97 23.57
N ASP A 348 19.00 5.21 23.65
CA ASP A 348 20.09 5.53 24.57
C ASP A 348 19.63 5.27 26.00
N ILE A 349 20.05 4.15 26.57
CA ILE A 349 19.81 3.86 27.99
C ILE A 349 20.79 4.72 28.79
N PRO A 350 20.30 5.63 29.65
CA PRO A 350 21.21 6.40 30.51
C PRO A 350 22.15 5.45 31.25
N HIS A 351 23.45 5.70 31.20
CA HIS A 351 24.49 4.89 31.85
C HIS A 351 24.18 4.58 33.32
N ALA A 352 23.36 5.39 33.98
CA ALA A 352 22.90 5.17 35.36
C ALA A 352 22.07 3.90 35.53
N LEU A 353 21.33 3.45 34.49
CA LEU A 353 20.48 2.23 34.55
C LEU A 353 21.26 0.95 34.20
N LEU A 354 22.46 1.06 33.64
CA LEU A 354 23.30 -0.10 33.29
C LEU A 354 24.17 -0.58 34.47
N ARG A 355 24.26 0.19 35.58
CA ARG A 355 25.10 -0.14 36.74
C ARG A 355 24.43 -1.08 37.75
N ASP A 356 23.12 -1.29 37.68
CA ASP A 356 22.37 -2.11 38.64
C ASP A 356 22.12 -3.56 38.15
N THR A 357 22.71 -3.98 37.03
CA THR A 357 22.57 -5.34 36.47
C THR A 357 23.89 -6.12 36.38
N ALA A 358 24.96 -5.68 37.01
CA ALA A 358 26.26 -6.39 37.08
C ALA A 358 26.49 -7.01 38.45
#